data_11e83e1c2056c407c5fa5a1ca0b6b5e0
#
_entry.id   11e83e1c2056c407c5fa5a1ca0b6b5e0
#
_cell.length_a   1.000
_cell.length_b   1.000
_cell.length_c   1.000
_cell.angle_alpha   90.00
_cell.angle_beta   90.00
_cell.angle_gamma   90.00
#
_symmetry.space_group_name_H-M   'P 1'
#
loop_
_entity.id
_entity.type
_entity.pdbx_description
1 polymer ?
#
loop_
_entity_poly.entity_id
_entity_poly.type
_entity_poly.pdbx_seq_one_letter_code
_entity_poly.pdbx_strand_id
1 'polypeptide(L)'
;MMGITYDTGALVAAEANRVDIWALHRDALRHEIRPVVPAAVLAQAWRGGPQHQLSRLLRGCKIEPMTEQLAREAGAACGAARTSDVVDATVVISALSRGDLVVTSDPGDLAHLADALNKPLRLHSV
;
A
#
# COMPACT_ATOMS: atom_id res chain seq x y z
N MET A 1 2.64 18.41 1.50
CA MET A 1 2.30 17.34 2.44
C MET A 1 2.50 15.98 1.79
N MET A 2 2.98 15.02 2.55
CA MET A 2 3.32 13.70 2.03
C MET A 2 2.08 12.85 1.79
N GLY A 3 1.99 12.19 0.62
CA GLY A 3 0.93 11.23 0.36
C GLY A 3 1.14 9.92 1.11
N ILE A 4 0.14 9.07 1.04
CA ILE A 4 0.11 7.79 1.75
C ILE A 4 -0.30 6.69 0.78
N THR A 5 0.40 5.57 0.84
CA THR A 5 0.04 4.32 0.15
C THR A 5 -0.26 3.26 1.19
N TYR A 6 -1.38 2.56 1.04
CA TYR A 6 -1.75 1.44 1.91
C TYR A 6 -1.31 0.12 1.30
N ASP A 7 -0.58 -0.66 2.09
CA ASP A 7 -0.31 -2.06 1.82
C ASP A 7 -1.46 -2.93 2.34
N THR A 8 -1.45 -4.21 2.01
CA THR A 8 -2.48 -5.17 2.41
C THR A 8 -2.73 -5.19 3.91
N GLY A 9 -1.65 -5.15 4.71
CA GLY A 9 -1.77 -5.14 6.17
C GLY A 9 -2.59 -3.96 6.71
N ALA A 10 -2.52 -2.80 6.06
CA ALA A 10 -3.33 -1.65 6.44
C ALA A 10 -4.82 -1.93 6.19
N LEU A 11 -5.16 -2.55 5.06
CA LEU A 11 -6.55 -2.90 4.73
C LEU A 11 -7.10 -3.96 5.68
N VAL A 12 -6.29 -4.96 6.02
CA VAL A 12 -6.67 -6.01 6.98
C VAL A 12 -6.90 -5.39 8.36
N ALA A 13 -6.04 -4.49 8.80
CA ALA A 13 -6.18 -3.79 10.07
C ALA A 13 -7.47 -2.94 10.10
N ALA A 14 -7.80 -2.28 8.98
CA ALA A 14 -9.03 -1.49 8.88
C ALA A 14 -10.27 -2.38 8.99
N GLU A 15 -10.30 -3.52 8.31
CA GLU A 15 -11.42 -4.46 8.41
C GLU A 15 -11.57 -5.00 9.85
N ALA A 16 -10.46 -5.21 10.54
CA ALA A 16 -10.46 -5.60 11.95
C ALA A 16 -10.84 -4.45 12.90
N ASN A 17 -11.15 -3.29 12.34
CA ASN A 17 -11.56 -2.08 13.07
C ASN A 17 -10.50 -1.59 14.08
N ARG A 18 -9.23 -1.70 13.74
CA ARG A 18 -8.15 -1.27 14.63
C ARG A 18 -8.10 0.25 14.73
N VAL A 19 -7.87 0.72 15.95
CA VAL A 19 -7.89 2.16 16.26
C VAL A 19 -6.76 2.91 15.54
N ASP A 20 -5.58 2.32 15.47
CA ASP A 20 -4.39 2.97 14.91
C ASP A 20 -4.57 3.33 13.42
N ILE A 21 -5.02 2.37 12.61
CA ILE A 21 -5.22 2.65 11.17
C ILE A 21 -6.36 3.65 10.95
N TRP A 22 -7.44 3.55 11.72
CA TRP A 22 -8.56 4.48 11.57
C TRP A 22 -8.21 5.90 12.01
N ALA A 23 -7.38 6.06 13.03
CA ALA A 23 -6.90 7.38 13.44
C ALA A 23 -6.02 8.01 12.36
N LEU A 24 -5.10 7.23 11.79
CA LEU A 24 -4.24 7.67 10.70
C LEU A 24 -5.07 8.06 9.47
N HIS A 25 -6.05 7.24 9.12
CA HIS A 25 -6.92 7.48 7.96
C HIS A 25 -7.72 8.77 8.11
N ARG A 26 -8.33 8.99 9.29
CA ARG A 26 -9.08 10.22 9.55
C ARG A 26 -8.17 11.45 9.48
N ASP A 27 -6.97 11.35 10.03
CA ASP A 27 -6.02 12.45 9.97
C ASP A 27 -5.62 12.78 8.54
N ALA A 28 -5.37 11.77 7.72
CA ALA A 28 -5.07 11.96 6.30
C ALA A 28 -6.20 12.69 5.58
N LEU A 29 -7.44 12.28 5.79
CA LEU A 29 -8.60 12.90 5.14
C LEU A 29 -8.79 14.36 5.60
N ARG A 30 -8.51 14.67 6.86
CA ARG A 30 -8.55 16.05 7.37
C ARG A 30 -7.57 16.96 6.65
N HIS A 31 -6.44 16.41 6.21
CA HIS A 31 -5.41 17.15 5.47
C HIS A 31 -5.60 17.02 3.95
N GLU A 32 -6.77 16.57 3.52
CA GLU A 32 -7.10 16.40 2.10
C GLU A 32 -6.16 15.43 1.38
N ILE A 33 -5.62 14.45 2.10
CA ILE A 33 -4.82 13.36 1.53
C ILE A 33 -5.74 12.19 1.31
N ARG A 34 -5.86 11.74 0.05
CA ARG A 34 -6.53 10.49 -0.29
C ARG A 34 -5.48 9.39 -0.36
N PRO A 35 -5.47 8.45 0.59
CA PRO A 35 -4.52 7.34 0.50
C PRO A 35 -4.72 6.53 -0.77
N VAL A 36 -3.62 6.07 -1.35
CA VAL A 36 -3.64 5.28 -2.57
C VAL A 36 -3.60 3.80 -2.21
N VAL A 37 -4.47 3.02 -2.83
CA VAL A 37 -4.51 1.57 -2.72
C VAL A 37 -4.23 1.00 -4.09
N PRO A 38 -3.06 0.40 -4.32
CA PRO A 38 -2.83 -0.29 -5.59
C PRO A 38 -3.84 -1.42 -5.82
N ALA A 39 -4.27 -1.61 -7.05
CA ALA A 39 -5.29 -2.61 -7.38
C ALA A 39 -4.88 -4.03 -6.93
N ALA A 40 -3.59 -4.36 -6.99
CA ALA A 40 -3.10 -5.66 -6.51
C ALA A 40 -3.29 -5.84 -5.00
N VAL A 41 -3.13 -4.77 -4.23
CA VAL A 41 -3.40 -4.77 -2.78
C VAL A 41 -4.88 -5.00 -2.50
N LEU A 42 -5.74 -4.30 -3.23
CA LEU A 42 -7.18 -4.51 -3.11
C LEU A 42 -7.55 -5.97 -3.39
N ALA A 43 -7.00 -6.55 -4.46
CA ALA A 43 -7.26 -7.94 -4.80
C ALA A 43 -6.82 -8.90 -3.70
N GLN A 44 -5.73 -8.60 -3.01
CA GLN A 44 -5.23 -9.45 -1.93
C GLN A 44 -6.09 -9.35 -0.67
N ALA A 45 -6.67 -8.19 -0.37
CA ALA A 45 -7.47 -7.96 0.83
C ALA A 45 -8.96 -8.25 0.64
N TRP A 46 -9.49 -8.06 -0.56
CA TRP A 46 -10.92 -8.22 -0.85
C TRP A 46 -11.29 -9.70 -0.96
N ARG A 47 -12.40 -10.11 -0.32
CA ARG A 47 -12.84 -11.51 -0.32
C ARG A 47 -14.28 -11.68 -0.81
N GLY A 48 -14.95 -10.57 -1.17
CA GLY A 48 -16.30 -10.61 -1.72
C GLY A 48 -17.42 -10.84 -0.72
N GLY A 49 -17.09 -11.05 0.54
CA GLY A 49 -18.06 -11.16 1.61
C GLY A 49 -18.35 -9.81 2.27
N PRO A 50 -19.10 -9.80 3.38
CA PRO A 50 -19.36 -8.55 4.09
C PRO A 50 -18.09 -8.04 4.78
N GLN A 51 -17.46 -7.06 4.15
CA GLN A 51 -16.27 -6.38 4.65
C GLN A 51 -16.61 -4.90 4.84
N HIS A 52 -17.49 -4.62 5.80
CA HIS A 52 -18.08 -3.29 5.99
C HIS A 52 -17.05 -2.23 6.34
N GLN A 53 -16.09 -2.55 7.21
CA GLN A 53 -15.08 -1.59 7.63
C GLN A 53 -14.11 -1.29 6.48
N LEU A 54 -13.69 -2.32 5.75
CA LEU A 54 -12.84 -2.13 4.57
C LEU A 54 -13.55 -1.31 3.50
N SER A 55 -14.82 -1.61 3.22
CA SER A 55 -15.61 -0.84 2.26
C SER A 55 -15.70 0.63 2.65
N ARG A 56 -15.84 0.93 3.93
CA ARG A 56 -15.88 2.29 4.45
C ARG A 56 -14.53 3.00 4.26
N LEU A 57 -13.43 2.32 4.56
CA LEU A 57 -12.08 2.89 4.36
C LEU A 57 -11.86 3.24 2.89
N LEU A 58 -12.21 2.33 1.99
CA LEU A 58 -11.96 2.47 0.56
C LEU A 58 -12.67 3.68 -0.06
N ARG A 59 -13.78 4.13 0.53
CA ARG A 59 -14.47 5.35 0.03
C ARG A 59 -13.60 6.58 0.11
N GLY A 60 -12.66 6.64 1.05
CA GLY A 60 -11.72 7.75 1.18
C GLY A 60 -10.42 7.55 0.40
N CYS A 61 -10.26 6.42 -0.26
CA CYS A 61 -9.04 6.06 -0.95
C CYS A 61 -9.15 6.23 -2.46
N LYS A 62 -7.99 6.34 -3.11
CA LYS A 62 -7.88 6.25 -4.56
C LYS A 62 -7.35 4.86 -4.91
N ILE A 63 -8.06 4.13 -5.75
CA ILE A 63 -7.59 2.83 -6.25
C ILE A 63 -6.72 3.09 -7.48
N GLU A 64 -5.48 2.65 -7.42
CA GLU A 64 -4.54 2.80 -8.53
C GLU A 64 -4.59 1.56 -9.42
N PRO A 65 -4.93 1.71 -10.71
CA PRO A 65 -5.00 0.57 -11.61
C PRO A 65 -3.60 -0.02 -11.88
N MET A 66 -3.57 -1.33 -12.11
CA MET A 66 -2.36 -2.01 -12.57
C MET A 66 -2.21 -1.80 -14.07
N THR A 67 -1.36 -0.85 -14.46
CA THR A 67 -1.03 -0.62 -15.86
C THR A 67 0.06 -1.57 -16.31
N GLU A 68 0.26 -1.71 -17.62
CA GLU A 68 1.37 -2.49 -18.15
C GLU A 68 2.71 -1.96 -17.64
N GLN A 69 2.88 -0.63 -17.62
CA GLN A 69 4.11 -0.02 -17.13
C GLN A 69 4.37 -0.37 -15.66
N LEU A 70 3.36 -0.24 -14.81
CA LEU A 70 3.50 -0.57 -13.39
C LEU A 70 3.83 -2.07 -13.22
N ALA A 71 3.17 -2.93 -13.99
CA ALA A 71 3.41 -4.37 -13.94
C ALA A 71 4.87 -4.71 -14.33
N ARG A 72 5.39 -4.07 -15.37
CA ARG A 72 6.78 -4.29 -15.81
C ARG A 72 7.79 -3.79 -14.77
N GLU A 73 7.54 -2.64 -14.18
CA GLU A 73 8.41 -2.09 -13.13
C GLU A 73 8.40 -2.95 -11.88
N ALA A 74 7.22 -3.42 -11.47
CA ALA A 74 7.10 -4.32 -10.32
C ALA A 74 7.81 -5.65 -10.57
N GLY A 75 7.67 -6.20 -11.77
CA GLY A 75 8.37 -7.43 -12.15
C GLY A 75 9.89 -7.26 -12.13
N ALA A 76 10.39 -6.14 -12.65
CA ALA A 76 11.82 -5.83 -12.62
C ALA A 76 12.34 -5.68 -11.20
N ALA A 77 11.55 -5.06 -10.31
CA ALA A 77 11.89 -4.93 -8.89
C ALA A 77 11.99 -6.31 -8.22
N CYS A 78 11.06 -7.22 -8.53
CA CYS A 78 11.13 -8.60 -8.05
C CYS A 78 12.41 -9.28 -8.50
N GLY A 79 12.82 -9.11 -9.75
CA GLY A 79 14.06 -9.66 -10.27
C GLY A 79 15.28 -9.13 -9.52
N ALA A 80 15.33 -7.82 -9.27
CA ALA A 80 16.44 -7.19 -8.55
C ALA A 80 16.51 -7.65 -7.09
N ALA A 81 15.36 -7.80 -6.43
CA ALA A 81 15.29 -8.18 -5.02
C ALA A 81 15.29 -9.70 -4.80
N ARG A 82 15.23 -10.48 -5.86
CA ARG A 82 15.14 -11.95 -5.82
C ARG A 82 13.95 -12.42 -5.00
N THR A 83 12.78 -11.86 -5.29
CA THR A 83 11.51 -12.24 -4.71
C THR A 83 10.48 -12.45 -5.80
N SER A 84 9.39 -13.15 -5.48
CA SER A 84 8.26 -13.32 -6.40
C SER A 84 7.01 -12.59 -5.89
N ASP A 85 7.15 -11.78 -4.83
CA ASP A 85 6.01 -11.06 -4.26
C ASP A 85 5.69 -9.82 -5.07
N VAL A 86 4.84 -9.99 -6.09
CA VAL A 86 4.46 -8.91 -7.01
C VAL A 86 3.58 -7.85 -6.33
N VAL A 87 2.84 -8.22 -5.28
CA VAL A 87 2.01 -7.25 -4.55
C VAL A 87 2.91 -6.27 -3.80
N ASP A 88 3.88 -6.78 -3.04
CA ASP A 88 4.86 -5.94 -2.34
C ASP A 88 5.64 -5.06 -3.31
N ALA A 89 6.10 -5.64 -4.42
CA ALA A 89 6.83 -4.88 -5.44
C ALA A 89 5.97 -3.76 -6.02
N THR A 90 4.69 -4.01 -6.28
CA THR A 90 3.76 -2.98 -6.76
C THR A 90 3.61 -1.85 -5.76
N VAL A 91 3.48 -2.16 -4.48
CA VAL A 91 3.39 -1.16 -3.41
C VAL A 91 4.63 -0.28 -3.39
N VAL A 92 5.82 -0.88 -3.43
CA VAL A 92 7.08 -0.14 -3.38
C VAL A 92 7.22 0.79 -4.59
N ILE A 93 7.03 0.26 -5.80
CA ILE A 93 7.14 1.07 -7.03
C ILE A 93 6.12 2.22 -7.02
N SER A 94 4.87 1.93 -6.66
CA SER A 94 3.80 2.91 -6.60
C SER A 94 4.14 4.04 -5.62
N ALA A 95 4.52 3.68 -4.39
CA ALA A 95 4.85 4.65 -3.36
C ALA A 95 6.07 5.49 -3.72
N LEU A 96 7.13 4.87 -4.25
CA LEU A 96 8.33 5.58 -4.66
C LEU A 96 8.06 6.60 -5.78
N SER A 97 7.16 6.27 -6.69
CA SER A 97 6.83 7.18 -7.80
C SER A 97 6.20 8.49 -7.32
N ARG A 98 5.58 8.51 -6.14
CA ARG A 98 4.94 9.68 -5.56
C ARG A 98 5.66 10.23 -4.33
N GLY A 99 6.65 9.50 -3.79
CA GLY A 99 7.28 9.87 -2.54
C GLY A 99 6.38 9.66 -1.31
N ASP A 100 5.51 8.65 -1.36
CA ASP A 100 4.54 8.40 -0.31
C ASP A 100 5.13 7.68 0.90
N LEU A 101 4.49 7.89 2.06
CA LEU A 101 4.63 7.02 3.21
C LEU A 101 3.83 5.76 2.98
N VAL A 102 4.40 4.59 3.21
CA VAL A 102 3.69 3.31 3.10
C VAL A 102 3.25 2.84 4.48
N VAL A 103 1.97 2.55 4.63
CA VAL A 103 1.41 1.96 5.85
C VAL A 103 1.29 0.46 5.64
N THR A 104 1.98 -0.32 6.48
CA THR A 104 2.12 -1.76 6.29
C THR A 104 2.19 -2.49 7.63
N SER A 105 1.84 -3.78 7.64
CA SER A 105 2.11 -4.67 8.76
C SER A 105 3.41 -5.46 8.59
N ASP A 106 4.09 -5.31 7.45
CA ASP A 106 5.29 -6.07 7.11
C ASP A 106 6.38 -5.16 6.53
N PRO A 107 6.98 -4.30 7.36
CA PRO A 107 7.97 -3.34 6.87
C PRO A 107 9.25 -3.99 6.34
N GLY A 108 9.60 -5.18 6.83
CA GLY A 108 10.86 -5.83 6.44
C GLY A 108 10.90 -6.22 4.97
N ASP A 109 9.82 -6.80 4.45
CA ASP A 109 9.76 -7.22 3.05
C ASP A 109 9.77 -6.02 2.09
N LEU A 110 9.09 -4.94 2.47
CA LEU A 110 9.08 -3.73 1.66
C LEU A 110 10.44 -3.01 1.69
N ALA A 111 11.09 -2.99 2.85
CA ALA A 111 12.43 -2.42 2.99
C ALA A 111 13.44 -3.19 2.12
N HIS A 112 13.34 -4.51 2.08
CA HIS A 112 14.20 -5.34 1.24
C HIS A 112 14.09 -4.96 -0.24
N LEU A 113 12.88 -4.77 -0.74
CA LEU A 113 12.63 -4.33 -2.12
C LEU A 113 13.21 -2.94 -2.38
N ALA A 114 12.97 -1.99 -1.49
CA ALA A 114 13.48 -0.63 -1.64
C ALA A 114 15.01 -0.61 -1.63
N ASP A 115 15.63 -1.40 -0.76
CA ASP A 115 17.10 -1.51 -0.68
C ASP A 115 17.68 -2.08 -1.97
N ALA A 116 17.04 -3.08 -2.56
CA ALA A 116 17.46 -3.66 -3.83
C ALA A 116 17.41 -2.64 -4.98
N LEU A 117 16.55 -1.65 -4.88
CA LEU A 117 16.41 -0.56 -5.84
C LEU A 117 17.29 0.65 -5.50
N ASN A 118 18.02 0.62 -4.39
CA ASN A 118 18.81 1.73 -3.86
C ASN A 118 17.99 3.01 -3.68
N LYS A 119 16.77 2.88 -3.21
CA LYS A 119 15.86 4.03 -3.00
C LYS A 119 15.33 4.05 -1.58
N PRO A 120 15.25 5.25 -0.97
CA PRO A 120 14.68 5.36 0.37
C PRO A 120 13.17 5.22 0.32
N LEU A 121 12.63 4.42 1.23
CA LEU A 121 11.18 4.23 1.38
C LEU A 121 10.82 4.50 2.83
N ARG A 122 9.82 5.34 3.05
CA ARG A 122 9.32 5.62 4.40
C ARG A 122 8.18 4.68 4.71
N LEU A 123 8.28 4.03 5.87
CA LEU A 123 7.35 2.99 6.30
C LEU A 123 6.75 3.34 7.66
N HIS A 124 5.47 3.03 7.81
CA HIS A 124 4.76 3.13 9.08
C HIS A 124 4.10 1.79 9.37
N SER A 125 4.45 1.18 10.49
CA SER A 125 3.92 -0.12 10.87
C SER A 125 2.57 0.00 11.57
N VAL A 126 1.69 -0.88 11.21
CA VAL A 126 0.39 -1.04 11.91
C VAL A 126 0.20 -2.44 12.46
#